data_4ea05e7bdbcabd5b379ca0287f39357a
#
_entry.id   4ea05e7bdbcabd5b379ca0287f39357a
#
_cell.length_a   1.000
_cell.length_b   1.000
_cell.length_c   1.000
_cell.angle_alpha   90.00
_cell.angle_beta   90.00
_cell.angle_gamma   90.00
#
_symmetry.space_group_name_H-M   'P 1'
#
loop_
_entity.id
_entity.type
_entity.pdbx_description
1 polymer ?
#
loop_
_entity_poly.entity_id
_entity_poly.type
_entity_poly.pdbx_seq_one_letter_code
_entity_poly.pdbx_strand_id
1 'polypeptide(L)'
;MKIVSNTNFNLLGDRNYVNSFSIIEYIYLNHTKLSGWDIEDMLLDIKFYKLITCNCVVGVSNEPVKNISEEILCEAVISCEIGKCFIYFKKNASGKKLGQANINYNVMEIE
;
A
#
# COMPACT_ATOMS: atom_id res chain seq x y z
N MET A 1 -0.02 14.69 7.23
CA MET A 1 0.40 13.48 6.48
C MET A 1 1.56 13.83 5.57
N LYS A 2 2.63 13.10 5.65
CA LYS A 2 3.81 13.34 4.83
C LYS A 2 3.81 12.35 3.67
N ILE A 3 3.93 12.84 2.44
CA ILE A 3 4.02 11.99 1.25
C ILE A 3 5.46 11.47 1.14
N VAL A 4 5.62 10.17 1.05
CA VAL A 4 6.95 9.54 1.02
C VAL A 4 7.23 8.75 -0.24
N SER A 5 6.22 8.35 -1.00
CA SER A 5 6.46 7.42 -2.11
C SER A 5 5.26 7.38 -3.04
N ASN A 6 5.50 6.79 -4.23
CA ASN A 6 4.45 6.33 -5.12
C ASN A 6 4.59 4.82 -5.23
N THR A 7 3.49 4.12 -5.42
CA THR A 7 3.52 2.69 -5.64
C THR A 7 3.74 2.39 -7.12
N ASN A 8 4.18 1.16 -7.39
CA ASN A 8 4.34 0.66 -8.75
C ASN A 8 3.75 -0.74 -8.81
N PHE A 9 2.43 -0.81 -8.68
CA PHE A 9 1.72 -2.09 -8.67
C PHE A 9 1.48 -2.60 -10.08
N ASN A 10 1.40 -3.92 -10.20
CA ASN A 10 0.89 -4.60 -11.38
C ASN A 10 -0.32 -5.43 -10.97
N LEU A 11 -1.28 -5.56 -11.87
CA LEU A 11 -2.40 -6.44 -11.66
C LEU A 11 -2.00 -7.87 -11.97
N LEU A 12 -2.49 -8.81 -11.19
CA LEU A 12 -2.12 -10.22 -11.30
C LEU A 12 -3.30 -11.04 -11.80
N GLY A 13 -3.03 -11.93 -12.73
CA GLY A 13 -4.05 -12.82 -13.29
C GLY A 13 -5.18 -12.05 -13.97
N ASP A 14 -6.41 -12.45 -13.72
CA ASP A 14 -7.59 -11.81 -14.30
C ASP A 14 -8.15 -10.68 -13.44
N ARG A 15 -7.44 -10.30 -12.39
CA ARG A 15 -7.91 -9.26 -11.48
C ARG A 15 -7.79 -7.89 -12.11
N ASN A 16 -8.76 -7.04 -11.82
CA ASN A 16 -8.72 -5.65 -12.26
C ASN A 16 -8.49 -4.70 -11.08
N TYR A 17 -7.99 -5.22 -9.97
CA TYR A 17 -7.65 -4.44 -8.79
C TYR A 17 -6.42 -5.03 -8.11
N VAL A 18 -5.75 -4.21 -7.30
CA VAL A 18 -4.58 -4.62 -6.54
C VAL A 18 -5.04 -5.46 -5.35
N ASN A 19 -4.48 -6.64 -5.18
CA ASN A 19 -4.90 -7.50 -4.07
C ASN A 19 -4.15 -7.13 -2.77
N SER A 20 -4.63 -7.67 -1.66
CA SER A 20 -4.04 -7.36 -0.35
C SER A 20 -2.59 -7.80 -0.21
N PHE A 21 -2.20 -8.87 -0.90
CA PHE A 21 -0.81 -9.31 -0.84
C PHE A 21 0.16 -8.29 -1.42
N SER A 22 -0.24 -7.58 -2.47
CA SER A 22 0.60 -6.53 -3.06
C SER A 22 0.79 -5.38 -2.10
N ILE A 23 -0.24 -5.04 -1.34
CA ILE A 23 -0.15 -4.01 -0.31
C ILE A 23 0.75 -4.47 0.84
N ILE A 24 0.57 -5.69 1.31
CA ILE A 24 1.37 -6.26 2.39
C ILE A 24 2.84 -6.32 1.98
N GLU A 25 3.11 -6.80 0.77
CA GLU A 25 4.47 -6.88 0.26
C GLU A 25 5.10 -5.50 0.17
N TYR A 26 4.37 -4.52 -0.35
CA TYR A 26 4.87 -3.15 -0.44
C TYR A 26 5.26 -2.62 0.94
N ILE A 27 4.40 -2.80 1.93
CA ILE A 27 4.66 -2.32 3.29
C ILE A 27 5.85 -3.05 3.89
N TYR A 28 5.92 -4.37 3.73
CA TYR A 28 7.00 -5.17 4.28
C TYR A 28 8.35 -4.74 3.71
N LEU A 29 8.41 -4.56 2.39
CA LEU A 29 9.65 -4.18 1.72
C LEU A 29 10.07 -2.73 1.99
N ASN A 30 9.12 -1.89 2.37
CA ASN A 30 9.38 -0.47 2.55
C ASN A 30 9.16 0.03 3.99
N HIS A 31 9.02 -0.86 4.96
CA HIS A 31 8.62 -0.45 6.31
C HIS A 31 9.60 0.54 6.94
N THR A 32 10.89 0.38 6.74
CA THR A 32 11.88 1.31 7.28
C THR A 32 11.76 2.69 6.66
N LYS A 33 11.55 2.75 5.34
CA LYS A 33 11.35 4.00 4.64
C LYS A 33 10.05 4.69 5.08
N LEU A 34 9.01 3.90 5.30
CA LEU A 34 7.70 4.43 5.67
C LEU A 34 7.67 4.90 7.12
N SER A 35 8.14 4.07 8.03
CA SER A 35 8.07 4.37 9.46
C SER A 35 9.25 5.15 10.00
N GLY A 36 10.40 5.01 9.35
CA GLY A 36 11.67 5.52 9.89
C GLY A 36 12.27 4.59 10.93
N TRP A 37 11.68 3.42 11.15
CA TRP A 37 12.12 2.48 12.18
C TRP A 37 12.66 1.21 11.53
N ASP A 38 13.66 0.60 12.18
CA ASP A 38 14.13 -0.72 11.83
C ASP A 38 13.35 -1.70 12.70
N ILE A 39 12.32 -2.31 12.13
CA ILE A 39 11.36 -3.11 12.87
C ILE A 39 11.59 -4.58 12.59
N GLU A 40 11.83 -5.38 13.63
CA GLU A 40 11.94 -6.82 13.48
C GLU A 40 10.57 -7.49 13.59
N ASP A 41 9.79 -7.08 14.60
CA ASP A 41 8.47 -7.62 14.83
C ASP A 41 7.45 -6.48 14.72
N MET A 42 6.51 -6.62 13.83
CA MET A 42 5.45 -5.64 13.69
C MET A 42 4.10 -6.33 13.55
N LEU A 43 3.09 -5.66 14.06
CA LEU A 43 1.71 -6.00 13.77
C LEU A 43 1.25 -5.08 12.65
N LEU A 44 0.62 -5.65 11.66
CA LEU A 44 0.12 -4.91 10.52
C LEU A 44 -1.39 -5.05 10.45
N ASP A 45 -2.08 -3.92 10.42
CA ASP A 45 -3.52 -3.88 10.29
C ASP A 45 -3.85 -3.07 9.04
N ILE A 46 -4.65 -3.64 8.14
CA ILE A 46 -4.95 -3.02 6.86
C ILE A 46 -6.45 -2.90 6.70
N LYS A 47 -6.90 -1.71 6.32
CA LYS A 47 -8.30 -1.45 6.04
C LYS A 47 -8.45 -0.88 4.64
N PHE A 48 -9.25 -1.57 3.82
CA PHE A 48 -9.55 -1.10 2.48
C PHE A 48 -10.86 -0.32 2.50
N TYR A 49 -10.84 0.87 1.94
CA TYR A 49 -12.03 1.69 1.77
C TYR A 49 -12.60 1.54 0.38
N LYS A 50 -11.74 1.32 -0.62
CA LYS A 50 -12.13 1.15 -2.01
C LYS A 50 -11.17 0.19 -2.69
N LEU A 51 -11.58 -0.38 -3.81
CA LEU A 51 -10.69 -1.18 -4.65
C LEU A 51 -9.60 -0.28 -5.22
N ILE A 52 -8.38 -0.80 -5.22
CA ILE A 52 -7.23 -0.08 -5.77
C ILE A 52 -7.03 -0.55 -7.20
N THR A 53 -7.26 0.35 -8.15
CA THR A 53 -7.14 0.06 -9.57
C THR A 53 -6.07 0.91 -10.25
N CYS A 54 -5.33 1.68 -9.47
CA CYS A 54 -4.29 2.56 -9.99
C CYS A 54 -3.11 2.58 -9.04
N ASN A 55 -2.01 3.14 -9.48
CA ASN A 55 -0.90 3.40 -8.57
C ASN A 55 -1.32 4.49 -7.60
N CYS A 56 -0.76 4.43 -6.41
CA CYS A 56 -1.12 5.29 -5.31
C CYS A 56 0.03 6.21 -4.92
N VAL A 57 -0.34 7.33 -4.37
CA VAL A 57 0.58 8.17 -3.59
C VAL A 57 0.51 7.65 -2.16
N VAL A 58 1.65 7.43 -1.53
CA VAL A 58 1.72 6.90 -0.18
C VAL A 58 2.12 7.99 0.79
N GLY A 59 1.27 8.23 1.77
CA GLY A 59 1.53 9.17 2.84
C GLY A 59 1.65 8.46 4.17
N VAL A 60 2.39 9.05 5.10
CA VAL A 60 2.55 8.52 6.45
C VAL A 60 2.23 9.58 7.48
N SER A 61 1.78 9.14 8.64
CA SER A 61 1.44 10.03 9.75
C SER A 61 1.69 9.32 11.07
N ASN A 62 1.99 10.09 12.11
CA ASN A 62 2.16 9.55 13.46
C ASN A 62 0.82 9.34 14.14
N GLU A 63 -0.22 9.96 13.65
CA GLU A 63 -1.56 9.89 14.22
C GLU A 63 -2.57 9.57 13.13
N PRO A 64 -3.70 8.94 13.48
CA PRO A 64 -4.72 8.65 12.49
C PRO A 64 -5.29 9.94 11.91
N VAL A 65 -5.59 9.93 10.62
CA VAL A 65 -6.25 11.03 9.96
C VAL A 65 -7.70 11.04 10.42
N LYS A 66 -8.18 12.21 10.90
CA LYS A 66 -9.51 12.31 11.51
C LYS A 66 -10.64 12.09 10.51
N ASN A 67 -10.50 12.63 9.31
CA ASN A 67 -11.52 12.50 8.28
C ASN A 67 -10.90 11.83 7.06
N ILE A 68 -11.39 10.67 6.74
CA ILE A 68 -10.92 9.92 5.57
C ILE A 68 -11.57 10.53 4.33
N SER A 69 -10.76 11.12 3.45
CA SER A 69 -11.26 11.67 2.20
C SER A 69 -11.54 10.54 1.19
N GLU A 70 -12.30 10.86 0.17
CA GLU A 70 -12.60 9.90 -0.89
C GLU A 70 -11.37 9.46 -1.68
N GLU A 71 -10.29 10.21 -1.60
CA GLU A 71 -9.05 9.86 -2.27
C GLU A 71 -8.29 8.76 -1.57
N ILE A 72 -8.55 8.51 -0.30
CA ILE A 72 -7.86 7.47 0.46
C ILE A 72 -8.52 6.14 0.17
N LEU A 73 -7.75 5.23 -0.42
CA LEU A 73 -8.23 3.92 -0.86
C LEU A 73 -7.96 2.85 0.18
N CYS A 74 -6.89 3.00 0.94
CA CYS A 74 -6.45 1.99 1.91
C CYS A 74 -5.69 2.66 3.04
N GLU A 75 -5.87 2.16 4.25
CA GLU A 75 -5.10 2.57 5.41
C GLU A 75 -4.41 1.36 5.99
N ALA A 76 -3.15 1.49 6.32
CA ALA A 76 -2.40 0.45 7.01
C ALA A 76 -1.78 1.02 8.27
N VAL A 77 -1.75 0.24 9.32
CA VAL A 77 -1.12 0.65 10.58
C VAL A 77 -0.05 -0.36 10.93
N ILE A 78 1.18 0.11 11.04
CA ILE A 78 2.27 -0.67 11.58
C ILE A 78 2.34 -0.36 13.07
N SER A 79 2.26 -1.40 13.90
CA SER A 79 2.38 -1.27 15.36
C SER A 79 3.58 -2.08 15.83
N CYS A 80 4.39 -1.49 16.69
CA CYS A 80 5.54 -2.16 17.30
C CYS A 80 5.80 -1.53 18.67
N GLU A 81 6.87 -1.95 19.33
CA GLU A 81 7.23 -1.40 20.64
C GLU A 81 7.49 0.09 20.63
N ILE A 82 8.00 0.62 19.51
CA ILE A 82 8.30 2.04 19.37
C ILE A 82 7.03 2.87 19.31
N GLY A 83 6.00 2.36 18.66
CA GLY A 83 4.75 3.08 18.50
C GLY A 83 3.97 2.61 17.29
N LYS A 84 3.18 3.52 16.72
CA LYS A 84 2.35 3.24 15.54
C LYS A 84 2.71 4.19 14.42
N CYS A 85 2.69 3.66 13.20
CA CYS A 85 2.85 4.44 11.98
C CYS A 85 1.62 4.21 11.11
N PHE A 86 0.94 5.28 10.73
CA PHE A 86 -0.27 5.21 9.90
C PHE A 86 0.13 5.50 8.47
N ILE A 87 -0.23 4.58 7.58
CA ILE A 87 0.14 4.62 6.17
C ILE A 87 -1.13 4.73 5.34
N TYR A 88 -1.18 5.69 4.43
CA TYR A 88 -2.36 5.94 3.62
C TYR A 88 -2.00 5.81 2.15
N PHE A 89 -2.78 5.00 1.44
CA PHE A 89 -2.66 4.83 0.00
C PHE A 89 -3.73 5.69 -0.65
N LYS A 90 -3.30 6.77 -1.27
CA LYS A 90 -4.20 7.74 -1.88
C LYS A 90 -4.22 7.58 -3.38
N LYS A 91 -5.35 7.86 -3.98
CA LYS A 91 -5.46 7.86 -5.43
C LYS A 91 -4.48 8.88 -6.04
N ASN A 92 -3.73 8.44 -7.04
CA ASN A 92 -2.84 9.33 -7.76
C ASN A 92 -3.69 10.23 -8.66
N ALA A 93 -3.37 11.52 -8.67
CA ALA A 93 -4.12 12.50 -9.45
C ALA A 93 -4.10 12.23 -10.96
N SER A 94 -3.08 11.53 -11.46
CA SER A 94 -3.03 11.19 -12.88
C SER A 94 -4.13 10.21 -13.28
N GLY A 95 -4.66 9.45 -12.33
CA GLY A 95 -5.79 8.56 -12.57
C GLY A 95 -5.56 7.44 -13.56
N LYS A 96 -4.34 7.20 -13.97
CA LYS A 96 -4.03 6.19 -14.97
C LYS A 96 -4.23 4.80 -14.41
N LYS A 97 -5.01 3.98 -15.11
CA LYS A 97 -5.23 2.60 -14.70
C LYS A 97 -3.95 1.77 -14.83
N LEU A 98 -3.84 0.79 -13.95
CA LEU A 98 -2.73 -0.16 -14.01
C LEU A 98 -2.95 -1.11 -15.17
N GLY A 99 -1.84 -1.49 -15.80
CA GLY A 99 -1.86 -2.55 -16.78
C GLY A 99 -1.78 -3.91 -16.12
N GLN A 100 -2.12 -4.94 -16.88
CA GLN A 100 -1.93 -6.30 -16.43
C GLN A 100 -0.45 -6.63 -16.43
N ALA A 101 -0.02 -7.40 -15.43
CA ALA A 101 1.32 -7.91 -15.43
C ALA A 101 1.50 -8.87 -16.60
N ASN A 102 2.70 -8.87 -17.18
CA ASN A 102 2.99 -9.76 -18.29
C ASN A 102 2.97 -11.20 -17.79
N ILE A 103 2.12 -12.00 -18.37
CA ILE A 103 1.94 -13.35 -17.93
C ILE A 103 3.13 -14.26 -18.16
N ASN A 104 4.08 -13.83 -18.94
CA ASN A 104 5.27 -14.63 -19.14
C ASN A 104 6.07 -14.86 -17.86
N TYR A 105 5.83 -14.07 -16.85
CA TYR A 105 6.53 -14.27 -15.62
C TYR A 105 5.81 -15.23 -14.71
N ASN A 106 4.69 -15.59 -15.06
CA ASN A 106 3.91 -16.36 -14.26
C ASN A 106 4.25 -17.71 -14.10
N VAL A 107 4.84 -17.90 -14.47
CA VAL A 107 4.84 -19.03 -14.28
C VAL A 107 5.22 -19.41 -12.94
N MET A 108 5.39 -19.04 -12.69
CA MET A 108 5.46 -19.08 -11.72
C MET A 108 5.10 -18.95 -10.70
N GLU A 109 5.01 -18.71 -10.87
CA GLU A 109 4.52 -18.32 -10.13
C GLU A 109 3.91 -18.69 -9.37
N ILE A 110 3.98 -18.91 -9.34
CA ILE A 110 3.33 -18.96 -8.85
C ILE A 110 3.04 -19.15 -8.04
N GLU A 111 3.16 -19.22 -8.08
CA GLU A 111 2.80 -18.97 -7.44
C GLU A 111 2.50 -19.12 -7.02
#